data_c12f8a7100d769d10e69b49826658719
#
_entry.id   c12f8a7100d769d10e69b49826658719
#
_cell.length_a   1.000
_cell.length_b   1.000
_cell.length_c   1.000
_cell.angle_alpha   90.00
_cell.angle_beta   90.00
_cell.angle_gamma   90.00
#
_symmetry.space_group_name_H-M   'P 1'
#
loop_
_entity.id
_entity.type
_entity.pdbx_description
1 polymer ?
#
loop_
_entity_poly.entity_id
_entity_poly.type
_entity_poly.pdbx_seq_one_letter_code
_entity_poly.pdbx_strand_id
1 'polypeptide(L)'
;MAHPPQAAITEFRPLRRGVGIFTGRGGTIGWLSAKDALVVVDTQFPDTAAICLAGLPDRGTRMIDVVINTHHHADHTSGNGIFKPAARTIVAQANVPKLMFDAAERAAKAEKPGAAGSGGPDMSQQTFPDTTFTDVWRRDFGDEIVTAQYFGPAHTKGDVAVMFEKANVVHCGDLLFNRLYPVIDRPAGASIHGWIARLEEIVKTYPADAIYVAGHGSKKFGVTATRDELLVLRDYFSALLDYTQKKITAGKSKAEIATLENFPGFEDFHLPRPNRLGQNLSVAYDELTEAKRT
;
A
#
# COMPACT_ATOMS: atom_id res chain seq x y z
N MET A 1 -3.91 35.47 -2.59
CA MET A 1 -4.48 34.62 -3.65
C MET A 1 -3.88 33.25 -3.48
N ALA A 2 -4.69 32.24 -3.14
CA ALA A 2 -4.22 30.86 -3.06
C ALA A 2 -3.88 30.39 -4.48
N HIS A 3 -2.67 29.91 -4.73
CA HIS A 3 -2.34 29.24 -5.97
C HIS A 3 -3.27 28.05 -6.16
N PRO A 4 -3.85 27.84 -7.36
CA PRO A 4 -4.62 26.63 -7.63
C PRO A 4 -3.71 25.42 -7.35
N PRO A 5 -4.24 24.33 -6.78
CA PRO A 5 -3.45 23.13 -6.53
C PRO A 5 -2.83 22.68 -7.85
N GLN A 6 -1.51 22.52 -7.85
CA GLN A 6 -0.79 22.03 -9.02
C GLN A 6 -1.34 20.64 -9.37
N ALA A 7 -1.79 20.46 -10.61
CA ALA A 7 -2.33 19.18 -11.09
C ALA A 7 -1.30 18.08 -10.83
N ALA A 8 -1.75 16.96 -10.29
CA ALA A 8 -0.88 15.82 -10.05
C ALA A 8 -0.31 15.33 -11.39
N ILE A 9 1.01 15.12 -11.45
CA ILE A 9 1.63 14.47 -12.61
C ILE A 9 1.16 13.02 -12.62
N THR A 10 0.50 12.63 -13.71
CA THR A 10 -0.03 11.27 -13.87
C THR A 10 0.65 10.59 -15.05
N GLU A 11 0.91 9.29 -14.91
CA GLU A 11 1.59 8.51 -15.95
C GLU A 11 1.01 7.11 -16.05
N PHE A 12 0.71 6.66 -17.29
CA PHE A 12 0.44 5.27 -17.63
C PHE A 12 1.72 4.62 -18.13
N ARG A 13 2.11 3.50 -17.53
CA ARG A 13 3.29 2.74 -17.96
C ARG A 13 2.94 1.26 -18.15
N PRO A 14 2.95 0.76 -19.39
CA PRO A 14 2.81 -0.67 -19.66
C PRO A 14 4.04 -1.43 -19.12
N LEU A 15 3.81 -2.65 -18.62
CA LEU A 15 4.85 -3.56 -18.12
C LEU A 15 4.95 -4.80 -19.00
N ARG A 16 4.12 -5.83 -18.77
CA ARG A 16 4.16 -7.10 -19.49
C ARG A 16 2.74 -7.59 -19.84
N ARG A 17 2.53 -8.12 -21.03
CA ARG A 17 1.32 -8.88 -21.44
C ARG A 17 -0.01 -8.18 -21.08
N GLY A 18 -0.13 -6.91 -21.39
CA GLY A 18 -1.34 -6.15 -21.08
C GLY A 18 -1.45 -5.69 -19.61
N VAL A 19 -0.48 -6.03 -18.76
CA VAL A 19 -0.38 -5.48 -17.42
C VAL A 19 0.44 -4.19 -17.43
N GLY A 20 0.02 -3.21 -16.67
CA GLY A 20 0.75 -1.96 -16.48
C GLY A 20 0.39 -1.29 -15.16
N ILE A 21 0.94 -0.10 -14.98
CA ILE A 21 0.71 0.73 -13.79
C ILE A 21 0.30 2.14 -14.19
N PHE A 22 -0.44 2.77 -13.28
CA PHE A 22 -0.74 4.19 -13.31
C PHE A 22 -0.24 4.82 -12.02
N THR A 23 0.54 5.87 -12.15
CA THR A 23 1.03 6.68 -11.04
C THR A 23 0.37 8.06 -11.05
N GLY A 24 0.06 8.57 -9.87
CA GLY A 24 -0.58 9.86 -9.67
C GLY A 24 -0.49 10.27 -8.21
N ARG A 25 -1.53 10.88 -7.67
CA ARG A 25 -1.63 11.19 -6.25
C ARG A 25 -2.19 9.97 -5.50
N GLY A 26 -1.40 9.42 -4.59
CA GLY A 26 -1.73 8.22 -3.82
C GLY A 26 -0.82 7.04 -4.15
N GLY A 27 -1.28 5.85 -3.80
CA GLY A 27 -0.57 4.60 -4.10
C GLY A 27 -0.57 4.26 -5.59
N THR A 28 0.25 3.33 -6.00
CA THR A 28 0.31 2.87 -7.39
C THR A 28 -0.95 2.10 -7.76
N ILE A 29 -1.62 2.45 -8.86
CA ILE A 29 -2.68 1.61 -9.44
C ILE A 29 -2.03 0.61 -10.39
N GLY A 30 -2.37 -0.68 -10.23
CA GLY A 30 -2.11 -1.72 -11.24
C GLY A 30 -3.30 -1.86 -12.19
N TRP A 31 -3.04 -2.18 -13.46
CA TRP A 31 -4.10 -2.52 -14.40
C TRP A 31 -3.72 -3.69 -15.30
N LEU A 32 -4.70 -4.46 -15.69
CA LEU A 32 -4.63 -5.44 -16.78
C LEU A 32 -5.65 -5.05 -17.84
N SER A 33 -5.22 -4.93 -19.09
CA SER A 33 -6.08 -4.83 -20.27
C SER A 33 -5.73 -5.97 -21.20
N ALA A 34 -6.56 -7.00 -21.22
CA ALA A 34 -6.48 -8.15 -22.11
C ALA A 34 -7.80 -8.28 -22.89
N LYS A 35 -7.82 -9.17 -23.88
CA LYS A 35 -9.02 -9.39 -24.72
C LYS A 35 -10.23 -9.72 -23.87
N ASP A 36 -10.10 -10.64 -22.91
CA ASP A 36 -11.20 -11.17 -22.12
C ASP A 36 -11.14 -10.72 -20.64
N ALA A 37 -10.22 -9.81 -20.29
CA ALA A 37 -10.05 -9.31 -18.93
C ALA A 37 -9.77 -7.81 -18.88
N LEU A 38 -10.42 -7.13 -17.95
CA LEU A 38 -10.09 -5.77 -17.53
C LEU A 38 -10.08 -5.75 -15.99
N VAL A 39 -8.89 -5.62 -15.40
CA VAL A 39 -8.68 -5.67 -13.95
C VAL A 39 -7.97 -4.40 -13.48
N VAL A 40 -8.33 -3.90 -12.31
CA VAL A 40 -7.67 -2.77 -11.67
C VAL A 40 -7.28 -3.17 -10.24
N VAL A 41 -6.10 -2.79 -9.82
CA VAL A 41 -5.59 -2.98 -8.45
C VAL A 41 -5.38 -1.61 -7.82
N ASP A 42 -6.10 -1.32 -6.76
CA ASP A 42 -6.20 -0.03 -6.07
C ASP A 42 -6.83 1.09 -6.92
N THR A 43 -7.16 2.22 -6.29
CA THR A 43 -7.97 3.26 -6.92
C THR A 43 -7.50 4.68 -6.64
N GLN A 44 -6.47 4.88 -5.81
CA GLN A 44 -5.97 6.20 -5.41
C GLN A 44 -7.06 7.11 -4.80
N PHE A 45 -6.91 8.42 -5.00
CA PHE A 45 -7.91 9.44 -4.64
C PHE A 45 -8.85 9.74 -5.82
N PRO A 46 -10.05 10.30 -5.59
CA PRO A 46 -11.07 10.46 -6.63
C PRO A 46 -10.63 11.23 -7.87
N ASP A 47 -9.80 12.27 -7.72
CA ASP A 47 -9.28 13.10 -8.81
C ASP A 47 -8.40 12.29 -9.77
N THR A 48 -7.41 11.55 -9.26
CA THR A 48 -6.53 10.72 -10.07
C THR A 48 -7.19 9.41 -10.51
N ALA A 49 -8.13 8.88 -9.70
CA ALA A 49 -8.98 7.76 -10.09
C ALA A 49 -9.78 8.05 -11.38
N ALA A 50 -10.36 9.26 -11.49
CA ALA A 50 -11.09 9.67 -12.68
C ALA A 50 -10.19 9.75 -13.92
N ILE A 51 -8.97 10.25 -13.78
CA ILE A 51 -7.97 10.29 -14.87
C ILE A 51 -7.58 8.86 -15.27
N CYS A 52 -7.30 7.99 -14.28
CA CYS A 52 -6.99 6.59 -14.54
C CYS A 52 -8.12 5.88 -15.28
N LEU A 53 -9.35 5.98 -14.79
CA LEU A 53 -10.52 5.34 -15.40
C LEU A 53 -10.74 5.80 -16.84
N ALA A 54 -10.59 7.09 -17.12
CA ALA A 54 -10.75 7.66 -18.46
C ALA A 54 -9.65 7.20 -19.44
N GLY A 55 -8.42 7.02 -18.94
CA GLY A 55 -7.24 6.66 -19.73
C GLY A 55 -6.90 5.17 -19.75
N LEU A 56 -7.70 4.28 -19.12
CA LEU A 56 -7.41 2.85 -19.10
C LEU A 56 -7.32 2.30 -20.52
N PRO A 57 -6.18 1.66 -20.89
CA PRO A 57 -5.96 1.13 -22.23
C PRO A 57 -7.08 0.18 -22.66
N ASP A 58 -7.50 0.29 -23.91
CA ASP A 58 -8.50 -0.57 -24.57
C ASP A 58 -9.84 -0.73 -23.83
N ARG A 59 -10.09 0.11 -22.81
CA ARG A 59 -11.33 0.01 -22.04
C ARG A 59 -12.56 0.37 -22.90
N GLY A 60 -12.54 1.51 -23.60
CA GLY A 60 -13.74 2.00 -24.28
C GLY A 60 -14.96 2.03 -23.35
N THR A 61 -16.00 1.29 -23.70
CA THR A 61 -17.22 1.10 -22.89
C THR A 61 -17.24 -0.20 -22.08
N ARG A 62 -16.17 -0.98 -22.09
CA ARG A 62 -16.09 -2.26 -21.37
C ARG A 62 -16.21 -2.01 -19.85
N MET A 63 -16.94 -2.90 -19.19
CA MET A 63 -16.94 -2.97 -17.73
C MET A 63 -15.62 -3.55 -17.23
N ILE A 64 -15.10 -2.99 -16.16
CA ILE A 64 -13.99 -3.58 -15.41
C ILE A 64 -14.52 -4.85 -14.72
N ASP A 65 -13.87 -5.98 -14.94
CA ASP A 65 -14.33 -7.26 -14.40
C ASP A 65 -14.15 -7.32 -12.87
N VAL A 66 -13.07 -6.72 -12.37
CA VAL A 66 -12.82 -6.62 -10.93
C VAL A 66 -11.88 -5.46 -10.62
N VAL A 67 -12.18 -4.76 -9.53
CA VAL A 67 -11.26 -3.87 -8.82
C VAL A 67 -10.81 -4.62 -7.57
N ILE A 68 -9.51 -4.68 -7.28
CA ILE A 68 -8.95 -5.34 -6.11
C ILE A 68 -8.29 -4.26 -5.24
N ASN A 69 -8.74 -4.08 -4.00
CA ASN A 69 -8.03 -3.23 -3.06
C ASN A 69 -6.96 -4.04 -2.32
N THR A 70 -5.71 -3.57 -2.34
CA THR A 70 -4.60 -4.23 -1.65
C THR A 70 -4.71 -4.12 -0.14
N HIS A 71 -5.21 -3.00 0.37
CA HIS A 71 -5.47 -2.74 1.78
C HIS A 71 -6.43 -1.54 1.93
N HIS A 72 -6.64 -1.05 3.15
CA HIS A 72 -7.72 -0.11 3.49
C HIS A 72 -7.37 1.38 3.39
N HIS A 73 -6.11 1.77 3.23
CA HIS A 73 -5.72 3.18 3.28
C HIS A 73 -6.39 4.02 2.20
N ALA A 74 -6.67 5.28 2.55
CA ALA A 74 -7.45 6.20 1.72
C ALA A 74 -6.81 6.48 0.35
N ASP A 75 -5.49 6.50 0.27
CA ASP A 75 -4.74 6.68 -0.97
C ASP A 75 -4.69 5.42 -1.87
N HIS A 76 -5.35 4.34 -1.47
CA HIS A 76 -5.58 3.12 -2.23
C HIS A 76 -7.06 2.85 -2.49
N THR A 77 -7.98 3.40 -1.70
CA THR A 77 -9.40 3.04 -1.73
C THR A 77 -10.37 4.22 -1.96
N SER A 78 -9.94 5.48 -1.77
CA SER A 78 -10.85 6.63 -1.89
C SER A 78 -11.43 6.81 -3.30
N GLY A 79 -10.74 6.29 -4.33
CA GLY A 79 -11.23 6.27 -5.71
C GLY A 79 -12.23 5.16 -6.01
N ASN A 80 -12.56 4.28 -5.06
CA ASN A 80 -13.52 3.18 -5.27
C ASN A 80 -14.86 3.68 -5.84
N GLY A 81 -15.37 4.82 -5.33
CA GLY A 81 -16.61 5.42 -5.81
C GLY A 81 -16.59 5.84 -7.27
N ILE A 82 -15.42 6.21 -7.80
CA ILE A 82 -15.22 6.55 -9.22
C ILE A 82 -15.23 5.29 -10.09
N PHE A 83 -14.61 4.20 -9.62
CA PHE A 83 -14.55 2.94 -10.35
C PHE A 83 -15.84 2.12 -10.26
N LYS A 84 -16.59 2.22 -9.16
CA LYS A 84 -17.77 1.41 -8.88
C LYS A 84 -18.82 1.37 -10.02
N PRO A 85 -19.23 2.49 -10.63
CA PRO A 85 -20.19 2.46 -11.74
C PRO A 85 -19.65 1.77 -13.01
N ALA A 86 -18.33 1.65 -13.13
CA ALA A 86 -17.65 1.05 -14.28
C ALA A 86 -17.12 -0.36 -14.01
N ALA A 87 -17.29 -0.89 -12.78
CA ALA A 87 -16.78 -2.19 -12.37
C ALA A 87 -17.91 -3.14 -11.96
N ARG A 88 -17.74 -4.43 -12.27
CA ARG A 88 -18.70 -5.47 -11.84
C ARG A 88 -18.65 -5.71 -10.33
N THR A 89 -17.45 -5.68 -9.75
CA THR A 89 -17.24 -5.90 -8.31
C THR A 89 -15.94 -5.25 -7.85
N ILE A 90 -15.92 -4.87 -6.57
CA ILE A 90 -14.73 -4.48 -5.83
C ILE A 90 -14.46 -5.57 -4.80
N VAL A 91 -13.25 -6.10 -4.79
CA VAL A 91 -12.84 -7.23 -3.94
C VAL A 91 -11.72 -6.80 -3.01
N ALA A 92 -11.73 -7.28 -1.76
CA ALA A 92 -10.65 -7.05 -0.79
C ALA A 92 -10.55 -8.19 0.23
N GLN A 93 -9.47 -8.19 0.99
CA GLN A 93 -9.32 -9.08 2.14
C GLN A 93 -10.37 -8.76 3.23
N ALA A 94 -10.84 -9.77 3.95
CA ALA A 94 -11.98 -9.70 4.88
C ALA A 94 -11.86 -8.63 5.98
N ASN A 95 -10.65 -8.23 6.37
CA ASN A 95 -10.44 -7.18 7.36
C ASN A 95 -10.61 -5.76 6.79
N VAL A 96 -10.47 -5.58 5.46
CA VAL A 96 -10.41 -4.26 4.82
C VAL A 96 -11.65 -3.40 5.10
N PRO A 97 -12.91 -3.89 4.97
CA PRO A 97 -14.08 -3.06 5.24
C PRO A 97 -14.12 -2.50 6.66
N LYS A 98 -13.80 -3.34 7.65
CA LYS A 98 -13.75 -2.89 9.05
C LYS A 98 -12.63 -1.87 9.28
N LEU A 99 -11.46 -2.08 8.67
CA LEU A 99 -10.34 -1.15 8.79
C LEU A 99 -10.66 0.20 8.14
N MET A 100 -11.35 0.23 7.00
CA MET A 100 -11.85 1.45 6.37
C MET A 100 -12.80 2.20 7.31
N PHE A 101 -13.75 1.50 7.93
CA PHE A 101 -14.68 2.08 8.91
C PHE A 101 -13.93 2.67 10.11
N ASP A 102 -13.07 1.88 10.74
CA ASP A 102 -12.30 2.29 11.92
C ASP A 102 -11.39 3.50 11.64
N ALA A 103 -10.79 3.55 10.43
CA ALA A 103 -9.96 4.67 10.00
C ALA A 103 -10.77 5.97 9.86
N ALA A 104 -11.96 5.90 9.27
CA ALA A 104 -12.85 7.04 9.13
C ALA A 104 -13.36 7.55 10.50
N GLU A 105 -13.71 6.64 11.42
CA GLU A 105 -14.06 7.02 12.78
C GLU A 105 -12.92 7.73 13.51
N ARG A 106 -11.68 7.23 13.37
CA ARG A 106 -10.49 7.88 13.95
C ARG A 106 -10.29 9.28 13.37
N ALA A 107 -10.43 9.43 12.06
CA ALA A 107 -10.31 10.72 11.39
C ALA A 107 -11.37 11.72 11.87
N ALA A 108 -12.64 11.31 11.95
CA ALA A 108 -13.74 12.14 12.43
C ALA A 108 -13.55 12.59 13.90
N LYS A 109 -13.01 11.72 14.76
CA LYS A 109 -12.70 12.04 16.17
C LYS A 109 -11.49 12.96 16.32
N ALA A 110 -10.56 12.96 15.37
CA ALA A 110 -9.36 13.81 15.38
C ALA A 110 -9.62 15.25 14.88
N GLU A 111 -10.71 15.49 14.17
CA GLU A 111 -11.09 16.82 13.69
C GLU A 111 -11.52 17.71 14.85
N LYS A 112 -10.77 18.80 15.06
CA LYS A 112 -11.19 19.85 15.99
C LYS A 112 -12.37 20.62 15.36
N PRO A 113 -13.44 20.94 16.13
CA PRO A 113 -14.50 21.82 15.66
C PRO A 113 -13.90 23.14 15.14
N GLY A 114 -14.09 23.46 13.87
CA GLY A 114 -13.66 24.70 13.25
C GLY A 114 -12.47 24.66 12.32
N ALA A 115 -11.82 23.51 12.11
CA ALA A 115 -10.78 23.35 11.08
C ALA A 115 -11.45 23.05 9.73
N ALA A 116 -11.87 24.10 9.03
CA ALA A 116 -12.32 23.96 7.64
C ALA A 116 -11.13 23.56 6.75
N GLY A 117 -11.15 22.38 6.17
CA GLY A 117 -10.29 22.00 5.05
C GLY A 117 -9.37 20.78 5.17
N SER A 118 -9.37 20.06 6.27
CA SER A 118 -8.61 18.79 6.39
C SER A 118 -9.57 17.60 6.61
N GLY A 119 -10.71 17.57 5.92
CA GLY A 119 -11.71 16.55 6.08
C GLY A 119 -11.11 15.16 5.92
N GLY A 120 -11.15 14.35 6.99
CA GLY A 120 -11.03 12.90 6.88
C GLY A 120 -12.08 12.41 5.87
N PRO A 121 -11.95 11.19 5.33
CA PRO A 121 -12.91 10.68 4.37
C PRO A 121 -14.31 10.69 5.02
N ASP A 122 -15.22 11.48 4.43
CA ASP A 122 -16.62 11.46 4.82
C ASP A 122 -17.16 10.05 4.65
N MET A 123 -17.66 9.47 5.75
CA MET A 123 -18.21 8.11 5.76
C MET A 123 -19.31 7.90 4.70
N SER A 124 -20.08 8.96 4.41
CA SER A 124 -21.14 8.92 3.39
C SER A 124 -20.59 8.81 1.96
N GLN A 125 -19.31 9.13 1.75
CA GLN A 125 -18.64 9.09 0.45
C GLN A 125 -17.72 7.86 0.28
N GLN A 126 -17.53 7.07 1.32
CA GLN A 126 -16.74 5.83 1.22
C GLN A 126 -17.49 4.74 0.46
N THR A 127 -16.83 4.18 -0.54
CA THR A 127 -17.32 2.99 -1.26
C THR A 127 -16.54 1.77 -0.80
N PHE A 128 -17.21 0.90 -0.07
CA PHE A 128 -16.64 -0.33 0.45
C PHE A 128 -16.54 -1.43 -0.64
N PRO A 129 -15.63 -2.41 -0.47
CA PRO A 129 -15.65 -3.62 -1.30
C PRO A 129 -16.97 -4.37 -1.23
N ASP A 130 -17.41 -4.92 -2.36
CA ASP A 130 -18.64 -5.71 -2.46
C ASP A 130 -18.45 -7.15 -1.97
N THR A 131 -17.24 -7.65 -2.18
CA THR A 131 -16.88 -9.05 -1.95
C THR A 131 -15.58 -9.09 -1.16
N THR A 132 -15.52 -9.98 -0.19
CA THR A 132 -14.30 -10.19 0.60
C THR A 132 -13.86 -11.65 0.55
N PHE A 133 -12.57 -11.89 0.81
CA PHE A 133 -11.98 -13.21 0.95
C PHE A 133 -11.06 -13.25 2.19
N THR A 134 -10.79 -14.44 2.72
CA THR A 134 -9.93 -14.61 3.91
C THR A 134 -8.46 -14.72 3.52
N ASP A 135 -8.10 -15.71 2.71
CA ASP A 135 -6.71 -16.08 2.44
C ASP A 135 -6.30 -15.83 0.99
N VAL A 136 -7.07 -16.34 0.04
CA VAL A 136 -6.79 -16.25 -1.39
C VAL A 136 -8.06 -15.96 -2.18
N TRP A 137 -7.97 -15.00 -3.08
CA TRP A 137 -8.91 -14.82 -4.18
C TRP A 137 -8.17 -15.11 -5.48
N ARG A 138 -8.76 -15.90 -6.37
CA ARG A 138 -8.16 -16.29 -7.65
C ARG A 138 -9.22 -16.33 -8.74
N ARG A 139 -8.90 -15.78 -9.90
CA ARG A 139 -9.76 -15.86 -11.08
C ARG A 139 -8.95 -16.09 -12.34
N ASP A 140 -9.37 -17.06 -13.12
CA ASP A 140 -8.87 -17.33 -14.46
C ASP A 140 -9.72 -16.55 -15.47
N PHE A 141 -9.07 -15.71 -16.26
CA PHE A 141 -9.66 -14.89 -17.31
C PHE A 141 -9.33 -15.42 -18.71
N GLY A 142 -8.75 -16.63 -18.84
CA GLY A 142 -8.27 -17.19 -20.08
C GLY A 142 -6.86 -16.71 -20.44
N ASP A 143 -6.73 -15.46 -20.90
CA ASP A 143 -5.41 -14.90 -21.26
C ASP A 143 -4.51 -14.60 -20.06
N GLU A 144 -5.09 -14.39 -18.88
CA GLU A 144 -4.38 -14.12 -17.63
C GLU A 144 -5.10 -14.75 -16.44
N ILE A 145 -4.31 -15.12 -15.42
CA ILE A 145 -4.79 -15.57 -14.13
C ILE A 145 -4.35 -14.56 -13.09
N VAL A 146 -5.34 -14.04 -12.34
CA VAL A 146 -5.08 -13.05 -11.29
C VAL A 146 -5.35 -13.68 -9.93
N THR A 147 -4.36 -13.59 -9.04
CA THR A 147 -4.43 -14.11 -7.67
C THR A 147 -4.13 -12.99 -6.69
N ALA A 148 -5.01 -12.74 -5.73
CA ALA A 148 -4.78 -11.88 -4.58
C ALA A 148 -4.58 -12.76 -3.36
N GLN A 149 -3.41 -12.65 -2.71
CA GLN A 149 -3.04 -13.50 -1.58
C GLN A 149 -2.77 -12.68 -0.31
N TYR A 150 -3.39 -13.07 0.76
CA TYR A 150 -3.14 -12.58 2.11
C TYR A 150 -2.07 -13.44 2.78
N PHE A 151 -1.04 -12.80 3.31
CA PHE A 151 0.07 -13.48 3.99
C PHE A 151 0.01 -13.33 5.52
N GLY A 152 -0.88 -12.50 6.03
CA GLY A 152 -0.96 -12.14 7.44
C GLY A 152 -0.65 -10.65 7.66
N PRO A 153 -0.74 -10.18 8.92
CA PRO A 153 -0.48 -8.78 9.26
C PRO A 153 0.95 -8.34 8.93
N ALA A 154 1.09 -7.16 8.31
CA ALA A 154 2.35 -6.52 7.95
C ALA A 154 2.26 -5.00 8.08
N HIS A 155 1.99 -4.26 7.00
CA HIS A 155 1.70 -2.83 6.98
C HIS A 155 0.38 -2.50 7.68
N THR A 156 -0.61 -3.36 7.48
CA THR A 156 -1.88 -3.45 8.19
C THR A 156 -2.22 -4.91 8.46
N LYS A 157 -3.40 -5.21 8.96
CA LYS A 157 -3.88 -6.60 9.04
C LYS A 157 -4.79 -7.01 7.87
N GLY A 158 -4.78 -6.26 6.78
CA GLY A 158 -5.61 -6.53 5.60
C GLY A 158 -4.84 -6.53 4.28
N ASP A 159 -3.49 -6.55 4.34
CA ASP A 159 -2.63 -6.39 3.16
C ASP A 159 -2.62 -7.63 2.27
N VAL A 160 -2.78 -7.44 0.96
CA VAL A 160 -2.63 -8.53 -0.02
C VAL A 160 -1.61 -8.16 -1.09
N ALA A 161 -0.93 -9.18 -1.62
CA ALA A 161 -0.19 -9.08 -2.87
C ALA A 161 -1.04 -9.64 -4.01
N VAL A 162 -1.02 -8.96 -5.16
CA VAL A 162 -1.79 -9.37 -6.35
C VAL A 162 -0.83 -9.81 -7.44
N MET A 163 -0.90 -11.10 -7.82
CA MET A 163 -0.09 -11.70 -8.88
C MET A 163 -0.89 -11.78 -10.17
N PHE A 164 -0.30 -11.28 -11.27
CA PHE A 164 -0.67 -11.56 -12.65
C PHE A 164 0.24 -12.70 -13.13
N GLU A 165 -0.27 -13.94 -13.10
CA GLU A 165 0.56 -15.16 -13.17
C GLU A 165 1.30 -15.28 -14.51
N LYS A 166 0.60 -15.09 -15.65
CA LYS A 166 1.20 -15.22 -16.98
C LYS A 166 2.07 -14.02 -17.38
N ALA A 167 1.74 -12.84 -16.87
CA ALA A 167 2.56 -11.65 -17.05
C ALA A 167 3.79 -11.64 -16.15
N ASN A 168 3.81 -12.45 -15.11
CA ASN A 168 4.87 -12.49 -14.11
C ASN A 168 5.11 -11.11 -13.47
N VAL A 169 3.99 -10.51 -12.97
CA VAL A 169 3.98 -9.20 -12.31
C VAL A 169 3.28 -9.34 -10.96
N VAL A 170 3.90 -8.85 -9.89
CA VAL A 170 3.35 -8.87 -8.52
C VAL A 170 3.12 -7.44 -8.05
N HIS A 171 1.87 -7.06 -7.84
CA HIS A 171 1.53 -5.80 -7.21
C HIS A 171 1.47 -6.00 -5.69
N CYS A 172 2.42 -5.40 -4.98
CA CYS A 172 2.60 -5.61 -3.55
C CYS A 172 1.76 -4.65 -2.69
N GLY A 173 1.14 -3.63 -3.29
CA GLY A 173 0.59 -2.53 -2.49
C GLY A 173 1.64 -2.02 -1.51
N ASP A 174 1.21 -1.66 -0.32
CA ASP A 174 2.08 -1.13 0.73
C ASP A 174 2.84 -2.21 1.53
N LEU A 175 2.75 -3.48 1.11
CA LEU A 175 3.75 -4.47 1.54
C LEU A 175 5.17 -4.09 1.08
N LEU A 176 5.29 -3.27 0.01
CA LEU A 176 6.56 -2.76 -0.49
C LEU A 176 6.55 -1.22 -0.59
N PHE A 177 7.45 -0.58 0.15
CA PHE A 177 7.87 0.81 -0.03
C PHE A 177 9.26 0.83 -0.66
N ASN A 178 9.35 1.27 -1.92
CA ASN A 178 10.64 1.24 -2.61
C ASN A 178 11.52 2.44 -2.23
N ARG A 179 12.44 2.20 -1.29
CA ARG A 179 13.39 3.20 -0.73
C ARG A 179 12.69 4.43 -0.14
N LEU A 180 11.58 4.19 0.56
CA LEU A 180 10.91 5.16 1.41
C LEU A 180 10.80 4.60 2.82
N TYR A 181 10.95 5.44 3.84
CA TYR A 181 10.59 5.06 5.20
C TYR A 181 9.09 4.79 5.26
N PRO A 182 8.66 3.55 5.56
CA PRO A 182 7.27 3.15 5.43
C PRO A 182 6.36 3.75 6.51
N VAL A 183 5.07 3.71 6.26
CA VAL A 183 4.03 3.89 7.28
C VAL A 183 3.87 2.57 8.02
N ILE A 184 3.87 2.58 9.35
CA ILE A 184 3.61 1.41 10.19
C ILE A 184 2.33 1.70 10.98
N ASP A 185 1.18 1.24 10.48
CA ASP A 185 -0.15 1.57 11.03
C ASP A 185 -0.53 0.62 12.18
N ARG A 186 0.06 0.85 13.37
CA ARG A 186 -0.25 0.07 14.58
C ARG A 186 -1.75 0.01 14.90
N PRO A 187 -2.53 1.10 14.82
CA PRO A 187 -3.98 1.06 14.98
C PRO A 187 -4.71 0.11 14.01
N ALA A 188 -4.16 -0.12 12.82
CA ALA A 188 -4.68 -1.08 11.85
C ALA A 188 -4.06 -2.48 11.97
N GLY A 189 -3.28 -2.73 13.02
CA GLY A 189 -2.69 -4.03 13.33
C GLY A 189 -1.36 -4.31 12.65
N ALA A 190 -0.63 -3.26 12.24
CA ALA A 190 0.74 -3.41 11.74
C ALA A 190 1.67 -4.03 12.78
N SER A 191 2.62 -4.84 12.32
CA SER A 191 3.70 -5.42 13.11
C SER A 191 4.99 -5.44 12.31
N ILE A 192 6.09 -4.93 12.88
CA ILE A 192 7.40 -4.95 12.23
C ILE A 192 7.90 -6.40 12.09
N HIS A 193 7.79 -7.21 13.14
CA HIS A 193 8.13 -8.63 13.09
C HIS A 193 7.25 -9.39 12.09
N GLY A 194 5.95 -9.11 12.09
CA GLY A 194 5.03 -9.66 11.11
C GLY A 194 5.43 -9.27 9.68
N TRP A 195 5.78 -8.02 9.45
CA TRP A 195 6.14 -7.53 8.11
C TRP A 195 7.44 -8.17 7.60
N ILE A 196 8.47 -8.31 8.45
CA ILE A 196 9.69 -9.06 8.13
C ILE A 196 9.33 -10.47 7.65
N ALA A 197 8.53 -11.21 8.42
CA ALA A 197 8.14 -12.58 8.09
C ALA A 197 7.33 -12.64 6.77
N ARG A 198 6.43 -11.68 6.52
CA ARG A 198 5.64 -11.63 5.27
C ARG A 198 6.50 -11.30 4.07
N LEU A 199 7.48 -10.41 4.17
CA LEU A 199 8.42 -10.13 3.08
C LEU A 199 9.23 -11.37 2.70
N GLU A 200 9.70 -12.14 3.68
CA GLU A 200 10.41 -13.41 3.45
C GLU A 200 9.50 -14.47 2.79
N GLU A 201 8.24 -14.53 3.18
CA GLU A 201 7.26 -15.45 2.60
C GLU A 201 6.93 -15.08 1.15
N ILE A 202 6.72 -13.79 0.85
CA ILE A 202 6.49 -13.26 -0.50
C ILE A 202 7.67 -13.61 -1.41
N VAL A 203 8.91 -13.41 -0.94
CA VAL A 203 10.15 -13.75 -1.67
C VAL A 203 10.25 -15.24 -2.00
N LYS A 204 9.73 -16.12 -1.14
CA LYS A 204 9.69 -17.59 -1.37
C LYS A 204 8.53 -18.01 -2.28
N THR A 205 7.42 -17.28 -2.26
CA THR A 205 6.18 -17.64 -2.96
C THR A 205 6.22 -17.25 -4.43
N TYR A 206 6.73 -16.05 -4.73
CA TYR A 206 6.67 -15.51 -6.09
C TYR A 206 7.99 -15.66 -6.85
N PRO A 207 7.94 -15.69 -8.21
CA PRO A 207 9.13 -15.88 -9.05
C PRO A 207 10.20 -14.79 -8.82
N ALA A 208 11.47 -15.20 -8.90
CA ALA A 208 12.60 -14.29 -8.71
C ALA A 208 12.72 -13.22 -9.79
N ASP A 209 12.26 -13.53 -11.01
CA ASP A 209 12.31 -12.70 -12.21
C ASP A 209 10.98 -11.93 -12.45
N ALA A 210 10.06 -11.97 -11.49
CA ALA A 210 8.85 -11.16 -11.54
C ALA A 210 9.19 -9.66 -11.48
N ILE A 211 8.37 -8.83 -12.11
CA ILE A 211 8.34 -7.40 -11.82
C ILE A 211 7.49 -7.20 -10.57
N TYR A 212 8.08 -6.62 -9.54
CA TYR A 212 7.37 -6.23 -8.32
C TYR A 212 6.94 -4.78 -8.42
N VAL A 213 5.69 -4.49 -8.06
CA VAL A 213 5.13 -3.14 -8.04
C VAL A 213 4.89 -2.73 -6.60
N ALA A 214 5.57 -1.69 -6.16
CA ALA A 214 5.39 -1.08 -4.85
C ALA A 214 4.16 -0.18 -4.81
N GLY A 215 3.50 -0.08 -3.66
CA GLY A 215 2.47 0.92 -3.44
C GLY A 215 3.05 2.33 -3.56
N HIS A 216 4.21 2.53 -2.98
CA HIS A 216 4.96 3.80 -3.04
C HIS A 216 6.44 3.59 -3.35
N GLY A 217 7.03 4.54 -4.07
CA GLY A 217 8.46 4.53 -4.38
C GLY A 217 9.07 5.93 -4.36
N SER A 218 10.36 6.00 -4.05
CA SER A 218 11.08 7.27 -4.10
C SER A 218 11.26 7.74 -5.55
N LYS A 219 11.45 9.04 -5.75
CA LYS A 219 11.67 9.62 -7.08
C LYS A 219 12.86 8.99 -7.81
N LYS A 220 13.91 8.58 -7.07
CA LYS A 220 15.13 7.97 -7.62
C LYS A 220 14.88 6.54 -8.09
N PHE A 221 14.13 5.74 -7.32
CA PHE A 221 13.97 4.30 -7.56
C PHE A 221 12.64 3.94 -8.23
N GLY A 222 11.64 4.83 -8.18
CA GLY A 222 10.32 4.57 -8.75
C GLY A 222 9.54 3.47 -8.03
N VAL A 223 8.43 3.05 -8.63
CA VAL A 223 7.51 2.07 -8.04
C VAL A 223 7.68 0.64 -8.59
N THR A 224 8.45 0.45 -9.67
CA THR A 224 8.80 -0.91 -10.13
C THR A 224 10.10 -1.37 -9.50
N ALA A 225 10.13 -2.60 -9.09
CA ALA A 225 11.18 -3.19 -8.29
C ALA A 225 11.49 -4.62 -8.75
N THR A 226 12.59 -5.16 -8.27
CA THR A 226 12.91 -6.58 -8.33
C THR A 226 12.62 -7.23 -6.96
N ARG A 227 12.81 -8.52 -6.86
CA ARG A 227 12.70 -9.24 -5.59
C ARG A 227 13.64 -8.70 -4.51
N ASP A 228 14.78 -8.16 -4.91
CA ASP A 228 15.81 -7.70 -3.97
C ASP A 228 15.35 -6.49 -3.15
N GLU A 229 14.48 -5.63 -3.68
CA GLU A 229 13.93 -4.49 -2.94
C GLU A 229 13.01 -4.93 -1.78
N LEU A 230 12.36 -6.09 -1.88
CA LEU A 230 11.65 -6.69 -0.75
C LEU A 230 12.61 -7.06 0.39
N LEU A 231 13.78 -7.64 0.03
CA LEU A 231 14.82 -7.98 0.99
C LEU A 231 15.45 -6.74 1.61
N VAL A 232 15.66 -5.68 0.82
CA VAL A 232 16.15 -4.39 1.35
C VAL A 232 15.19 -3.78 2.37
N LEU A 233 13.87 -3.84 2.12
CA LEU A 233 12.88 -3.37 3.09
C LEU A 233 12.86 -4.24 4.34
N ARG A 234 12.97 -5.57 4.19
CA ARG A 234 13.12 -6.50 5.31
C ARG A 234 14.35 -6.17 6.16
N ASP A 235 15.49 -5.93 5.53
CA ASP A 235 16.76 -5.62 6.20
C ASP A 235 16.68 -4.27 6.93
N TYR A 236 15.97 -3.29 6.35
CA TYR A 236 15.66 -2.04 7.04
C TYR A 236 14.89 -2.29 8.34
N PHE A 237 13.83 -3.10 8.32
CA PHE A 237 13.06 -3.40 9.52
C PHE A 237 13.87 -4.17 10.56
N SER A 238 14.70 -5.13 10.13
CA SER A 238 15.58 -5.88 11.02
C SER A 238 16.59 -4.95 11.69
N ALA A 239 17.24 -4.08 10.92
CA ALA A 239 18.17 -3.09 11.46
C ALA A 239 17.49 -2.07 12.38
N LEU A 240 16.24 -1.68 12.07
CA LEU A 240 15.43 -0.78 12.91
C LEU A 240 15.18 -1.38 14.31
N LEU A 241 14.79 -2.65 14.36
CA LEU A 241 14.59 -3.38 15.63
C LEU A 241 15.90 -3.53 16.38
N ASP A 242 16.98 -3.94 15.73
CA ASP A 242 18.31 -4.11 16.36
C ASP A 242 18.85 -2.81 16.92
N TYR A 243 18.77 -1.71 16.17
CA TYR A 243 19.18 -0.39 16.62
C TYR A 243 18.37 0.02 17.86
N THR A 244 17.05 -0.10 17.78
CA THR A 244 16.14 0.28 18.87
C THR A 244 16.41 -0.56 20.13
N GLN A 245 16.59 -1.88 20.00
CA GLN A 245 16.91 -2.76 21.11
C GLN A 245 18.22 -2.40 21.78
N LYS A 246 19.28 -2.08 21.01
CA LYS A 246 20.59 -1.62 21.56
C LYS A 246 20.44 -0.32 22.35
N LYS A 247 19.62 0.63 21.85
CA LYS A 247 19.36 1.89 22.55
C LYS A 247 18.53 1.71 23.82
N ILE A 248 17.53 0.83 23.82
CA ILE A 248 16.77 0.46 25.01
C ILE A 248 17.69 -0.15 26.05
N THR A 249 18.56 -1.08 25.68
CA THR A 249 19.54 -1.71 26.58
C THR A 249 20.51 -0.70 27.17
N ALA A 250 20.85 0.36 26.43
CA ALA A 250 21.68 1.48 26.92
C ALA A 250 20.87 2.50 27.74
N GLY A 251 19.64 2.22 28.13
CA GLY A 251 18.80 3.07 28.99
C GLY A 251 18.19 4.29 28.27
N LYS A 252 18.21 4.34 26.95
CA LYS A 252 17.62 5.46 26.20
C LYS A 252 16.09 5.38 26.18
N SER A 253 15.46 6.53 26.39
CA SER A 253 14.01 6.69 26.28
C SER A 253 13.54 6.64 24.83
N LYS A 254 12.26 6.35 24.63
CA LYS A 254 11.58 6.39 23.32
C LYS A 254 11.79 7.73 22.61
N ALA A 255 11.68 8.84 23.37
CA ALA A 255 11.83 10.18 22.81
C ALA A 255 13.27 10.43 22.31
N GLU A 256 14.30 10.00 23.09
CA GLU A 256 15.70 10.13 22.67
C GLU A 256 16.01 9.27 21.42
N ILE A 257 15.44 8.07 21.33
CA ILE A 257 15.63 7.17 20.17
C ILE A 257 15.01 7.75 18.91
N ALA A 258 13.85 8.37 19.03
CA ALA A 258 13.08 8.95 17.91
C ALA A 258 13.72 10.23 17.32
N THR A 259 14.80 10.77 17.89
CA THR A 259 15.49 11.96 17.35
C THR A 259 16.43 11.66 16.20
N LEU A 260 16.67 10.39 15.84
CA LEU A 260 17.55 10.03 14.74
C LEU A 260 16.98 10.54 13.42
N GLU A 261 17.75 11.32 12.68
CA GLU A 261 17.33 11.92 11.41
C GLU A 261 17.69 11.06 10.19
N ASN A 262 18.81 10.35 10.24
CA ASN A 262 19.29 9.48 9.18
C ASN A 262 19.61 8.10 9.73
N PHE A 263 19.15 7.06 9.06
CA PHE A 263 19.37 5.69 9.50
C PHE A 263 20.63 5.11 8.82
N PRO A 264 21.70 4.79 9.57
CA PRO A 264 22.95 4.30 9.01
C PRO A 264 22.75 3.01 8.18
N GLY A 265 23.35 2.96 6.99
CA GLY A 265 23.22 1.85 6.05
C GLY A 265 21.97 1.91 5.15
N PHE A 266 21.11 2.92 5.34
CA PHE A 266 19.88 3.12 4.55
C PHE A 266 19.77 4.57 4.04
N GLU A 267 20.89 5.15 3.62
CA GLU A 267 21.00 6.52 3.14
C GLU A 267 20.20 6.77 1.85
N ASP A 268 19.89 5.72 1.11
CA ASP A 268 19.01 5.77 -0.09
C ASP A 268 17.52 5.81 0.27
N PHE A 269 17.14 5.65 1.55
CA PHE A 269 15.75 5.78 1.98
C PHE A 269 15.39 7.25 2.15
N HIS A 270 14.25 7.63 1.57
CA HIS A 270 13.76 9.00 1.60
C HIS A 270 12.60 9.15 2.60
N LEU A 271 12.51 10.33 3.19
CA LEU A 271 11.40 10.71 4.07
C LEU A 271 10.21 11.15 3.21
N PRO A 272 9.11 10.38 3.15
CA PRO A 272 7.89 10.84 2.45
C PRO A 272 7.21 11.99 3.20
N ARG A 273 7.47 12.11 4.50
CA ARG A 273 7.02 13.19 5.39
C ARG A 273 8.06 13.44 6.48
N PRO A 274 8.14 14.67 7.02
CA PRO A 274 9.01 14.97 8.16
C PRO A 274 8.80 13.99 9.32
N ASN A 275 9.88 13.63 10.00
CA ASN A 275 9.91 12.76 11.17
C ASN A 275 9.39 11.31 10.97
N ARG A 276 9.30 10.80 9.72
CA ARG A 276 8.84 9.42 9.48
C ARG A 276 9.76 8.38 10.14
N LEU A 277 11.08 8.57 10.07
CA LEU A 277 12.05 7.69 10.74
C LEU A 277 11.84 7.66 12.26
N GLY A 278 11.67 8.82 12.90
CA GLY A 278 11.40 8.90 14.34
C GLY A 278 10.10 8.19 14.74
N GLN A 279 9.06 8.26 13.87
CA GLN A 279 7.82 7.50 14.06
C GLN A 279 8.07 5.99 13.98
N ASN A 280 8.86 5.53 13.01
CA ASN A 280 9.19 4.10 12.85
C ASN A 280 10.00 3.59 14.05
N LEU A 281 10.97 4.37 14.54
CA LEU A 281 11.73 4.05 15.77
C LEU A 281 10.82 4.01 17.00
N SER A 282 9.83 4.89 17.08
CA SER A 282 8.85 4.88 18.18
C SER A 282 7.99 3.62 18.15
N VAL A 283 7.56 3.17 16.97
CA VAL A 283 6.83 1.91 16.80
C VAL A 283 7.72 0.72 17.17
N ALA A 284 8.97 0.70 16.74
CA ALA A 284 9.92 -0.36 17.10
C ALA A 284 10.13 -0.43 18.63
N TYR A 285 10.23 0.73 19.29
CA TYR A 285 10.32 0.79 20.74
C TYR A 285 9.11 0.16 21.43
N ASP A 286 7.90 0.52 20.99
CA ASP A 286 6.66 0.01 21.56
C ASP A 286 6.56 -1.51 21.37
N GLU A 287 6.81 -2.01 20.16
CA GLU A 287 6.74 -3.44 19.85
C GLU A 287 7.75 -4.26 20.68
N LEU A 288 8.98 -3.77 20.87
CA LEU A 288 10.01 -4.43 21.66
C LEU A 288 9.75 -4.38 23.18
N THR A 289 9.02 -3.38 23.67
CA THR A 289 8.71 -3.25 25.10
C THR A 289 7.40 -3.91 25.49
N GLU A 290 6.41 -3.95 24.59
CA GLU A 290 5.15 -4.67 24.78
C GLU A 290 5.40 -6.19 24.87
N ALA A 291 6.22 -6.76 23.98
CA ALA A 291 6.57 -8.17 23.97
C ALA A 291 7.24 -8.68 25.27
N LYS A 292 7.78 -7.78 26.10
CA LYS A 292 8.39 -8.13 27.39
C LYS A 292 7.39 -8.11 28.55
N ARG A 293 6.15 -7.65 28.32
CA ARG A 293 5.10 -7.54 29.35
C ARG A 293 4.09 -8.69 29.29
N THR A 294 4.11 -9.48 28.22
CA THR A 294 3.34 -10.72 28.03
C THR A 294 4.18 -11.95 28.33
#